data_a12ef7f2a3aa218ffa127425c254e7e7
#
_entry.id   a12ef7f2a3aa218ffa127425c254e7e7
#
_cell.length_a   1.000
_cell.length_b   1.000
_cell.length_c   1.000
_cell.angle_alpha   90.00
_cell.angle_beta   90.00
_cell.angle_gamma   90.00
#
_symmetry.space_group_name_H-M   'P 1'
#
loop_
_entity.id
_entity.type
_entity.pdbx_description
1 polymer ?
#
loop_
_entity_poly.entity_id
_entity_poly.type
_entity_poly.pdbx_seq_one_letter_code
_entity_poly.pdbx_strand_id
1 'polypeptide(L)'
;GIHCGIRKNKSKRDLSLVVSDVKATAAAVYTTNLVKGAPIFVNQKHLSDGYAQAIICNSGIANTCNANGIEMAEEMGKLVEKALGIKSDDVIVGSTGVIGMPLNITPIANGMDELVAGLDYDNSGLAAEGIMTTDTKKKEIAVSFDIDGIECRIGGIAKGSGMIHPNMATMLVFVTSDVAITSEMLQKAVSEDVKTSFNMISVDGDTSTNDTFAVLANGMAKNKLIDSEGEAYDKFCEALHKVSVYLSRKIAGDGEGATKLLECKVTGGKTDEIAKKVAKSVICSSLTKAAMFGADANWGRVLCAIGYSGADVDINKIDVSFKSVKGTIAVCHNGAGVDFSEEKAKEILLEKEIEILVDLNDGDFDATAWGCDLTYEYVKINGDYR
;
A
#
# COMPACT_ATOMS: atom_id res chain seq x y z
N GLY A 1 4.08 12.26 15.32
CA GLY A 1 5.36 11.95 14.69
C GLY A 1 6.39 13.04 14.90
N ILE A 2 7.65 12.69 15.07
CA ILE A 2 8.76 13.59 15.38
C ILE A 2 10.00 13.30 14.54
N HIS A 3 11.02 14.17 14.62
CA HIS A 3 12.39 13.87 14.20
C HIS A 3 13.21 13.49 15.44
N CYS A 4 13.52 12.22 15.64
CA CYS A 4 14.32 11.78 16.78
C CYS A 4 15.83 11.67 16.48
N GLY A 5 16.25 11.75 15.23
CA GLY A 5 17.66 11.74 14.81
C GLY A 5 18.16 10.42 14.22
N ILE A 6 17.26 9.54 13.75
CA ILE A 6 17.63 8.36 12.93
C ILE A 6 18.13 8.84 11.58
N ARG A 7 17.45 9.82 10.98
CA ARG A 7 17.85 10.45 9.74
C ARG A 7 18.77 11.65 9.97
N LYS A 8 19.72 11.84 9.06
CA LYS A 8 20.59 13.03 9.06
C LYS A 8 19.82 14.31 8.72
N ASN A 9 18.77 14.22 7.91
CA ASN A 9 17.97 15.37 7.50
C ASN A 9 16.99 15.78 8.59
N LYS A 10 17.30 16.84 9.30
CA LYS A 10 16.54 17.37 10.44
C LYS A 10 15.16 17.94 10.07
N SER A 11 14.91 18.20 8.78
CA SER A 11 13.60 18.69 8.33
C SER A 11 12.58 17.56 8.11
N LYS A 12 13.02 16.29 8.16
CA LYS A 12 12.14 15.12 7.97
C LYS A 12 11.90 14.43 9.31
N ARG A 13 10.65 14.09 9.58
CA ARG A 13 10.29 13.22 10.70
C ARG A 13 10.79 11.81 10.43
N ASP A 14 11.10 11.06 11.49
CA ASP A 14 11.67 9.72 11.36
C ASP A 14 11.19 8.73 12.43
N LEU A 15 10.24 9.17 13.29
CA LEU A 15 9.59 8.33 14.28
C LEU A 15 8.10 8.70 14.39
N SER A 16 7.25 7.69 14.38
CA SER A 16 5.78 7.81 14.49
C SER A 16 5.23 6.91 15.56
N LEU A 17 4.16 7.37 16.20
CA LEU A 17 3.39 6.61 17.19
C LEU A 17 1.90 6.83 16.92
N VAL A 18 1.14 5.74 16.80
CA VAL A 18 -0.31 5.71 16.77
C VAL A 18 -0.79 4.95 17.99
N VAL A 19 -1.73 5.51 18.74
CA VAL A 19 -2.23 4.92 19.98
C VAL A 19 -3.74 4.86 19.94
N SER A 20 -4.30 3.72 20.32
CA SER A 20 -5.73 3.59 20.61
C SER A 20 -6.00 3.84 22.09
N ASP A 21 -7.09 4.53 22.40
CA ASP A 21 -7.50 4.82 23.79
C ASP A 21 -7.75 3.53 24.60
N VAL A 22 -8.13 2.46 23.92
CA VAL A 22 -8.38 1.15 24.51
C VAL A 22 -7.70 0.05 23.70
N LYS A 23 -7.47 -1.12 24.31
CA LYS A 23 -6.98 -2.30 23.59
C LYS A 23 -7.96 -2.64 22.46
N ALA A 24 -7.45 -2.80 21.26
CA ALA A 24 -8.19 -3.01 20.02
C ALA A 24 -8.00 -4.44 19.51
N THR A 25 -8.99 -4.98 18.80
CA THR A 25 -8.74 -6.13 17.92
C THR A 25 -7.79 -5.69 16.83
N ALA A 26 -6.86 -6.57 16.47
CA ALA A 26 -5.82 -6.27 15.51
C ALA A 26 -5.63 -7.42 14.52
N ALA A 27 -5.38 -7.06 13.27
CA ALA A 27 -5.04 -7.99 12.21
C ALA A 27 -3.94 -7.41 11.33
N ALA A 28 -3.09 -8.26 10.79
CA ALA A 28 -2.06 -7.82 9.87
C ALA A 28 -1.73 -8.88 8.82
N VAL A 29 -1.27 -8.39 7.67
CA VAL A 29 -0.62 -9.19 6.64
C VAL A 29 0.76 -8.60 6.34
N TYR A 30 1.69 -9.47 5.93
CA TYR A 30 3.10 -9.15 5.83
C TYR A 30 3.67 -9.61 4.49
N THR A 31 4.84 -9.09 4.14
CA THR A 31 5.58 -9.52 2.94
C THR A 31 5.83 -11.03 2.91
N THR A 32 5.76 -11.60 1.72
CA THR A 32 6.17 -12.98 1.44
C THR A 32 7.65 -13.10 1.07
N ASN A 33 8.39 -11.98 1.00
CA ASN A 33 9.83 -11.99 0.77
C ASN A 33 10.51 -12.88 1.82
N LEU A 34 11.42 -13.74 1.40
CA LEU A 34 12.17 -14.61 2.31
C LEU A 34 13.14 -13.83 3.21
N VAL A 35 13.63 -12.69 2.70
CA VAL A 35 14.41 -11.72 3.48
C VAL A 35 13.44 -10.80 4.21
N LYS A 36 13.12 -11.11 5.46
CA LYS A 36 12.16 -10.36 6.26
C LYS A 36 12.85 -9.43 7.26
N GLY A 37 12.30 -8.23 7.41
CA GLY A 37 12.69 -7.31 8.48
C GLY A 37 12.33 -7.86 9.86
N ALA A 38 13.15 -7.55 10.84
CA ALA A 38 12.96 -7.99 12.23
C ALA A 38 11.59 -7.63 12.82
N PRO A 39 11.00 -6.44 12.54
CA PRO A 39 9.66 -6.08 13.01
C PRO A 39 8.58 -7.10 12.65
N ILE A 40 8.69 -7.78 11.50
CA ILE A 40 7.68 -8.77 11.07
C ILE A 40 7.62 -9.95 12.04
N PHE A 41 8.77 -10.48 12.46
CA PHE A 41 8.82 -11.61 13.40
C PHE A 41 8.27 -11.21 14.76
N VAL A 42 8.57 -10.01 15.23
CA VAL A 42 8.06 -9.47 16.48
C VAL A 42 6.54 -9.28 16.40
N ASN A 43 6.03 -8.70 15.32
CA ASN A 43 4.59 -8.49 15.14
C ASN A 43 3.80 -9.80 15.02
N GLN A 44 4.34 -10.82 14.36
CA GLN A 44 3.71 -12.15 14.30
C GLN A 44 3.55 -12.77 15.69
N LYS A 45 4.51 -12.53 16.58
CA LYS A 45 4.43 -12.96 17.99
C LYS A 45 3.42 -12.11 18.76
N HIS A 46 3.51 -10.78 18.68
CA HIS A 46 2.66 -9.85 19.42
C HIS A 46 1.18 -9.98 19.03
N LEU A 47 0.87 -10.14 17.75
CA LEU A 47 -0.50 -10.28 17.25
C LEU A 47 -1.05 -11.71 17.31
N SER A 48 -0.37 -12.63 18.00
CA SER A 48 -0.83 -14.03 18.10
C SER A 48 -2.14 -14.19 18.87
N ASP A 49 -2.48 -13.24 19.75
CA ASP A 49 -3.74 -13.18 20.47
C ASP A 49 -4.83 -12.35 19.73
N GLY A 50 -4.50 -11.69 18.62
CA GLY A 50 -5.41 -10.89 17.82
C GLY A 50 -5.70 -9.50 18.39
N TYR A 51 -4.81 -8.96 19.23
CA TYR A 51 -5.00 -7.66 19.87
C TYR A 51 -3.74 -6.80 19.80
N ALA A 52 -3.95 -5.47 19.78
CA ALA A 52 -2.90 -4.46 19.95
C ALA A 52 -3.52 -3.16 20.47
N GLN A 53 -2.69 -2.23 20.93
CA GLN A 53 -3.14 -0.90 21.37
C GLN A 53 -2.31 0.25 20.81
N ALA A 54 -1.11 -0.02 20.33
CA ALA A 54 -0.25 1.00 19.75
C ALA A 54 0.53 0.48 18.53
N ILE A 55 0.97 1.43 17.69
CA ILE A 55 1.88 1.17 16.58
C ILE A 55 3.03 2.18 16.69
N ILE A 56 4.26 1.69 16.83
CA ILE A 56 5.46 2.53 16.75
C ILE A 56 6.22 2.21 15.47
N CYS A 57 6.64 3.22 14.73
CA CYS A 57 7.33 3.03 13.47
C CYS A 57 8.48 4.02 13.30
N ASN A 58 9.67 3.52 12.97
CA ASN A 58 10.79 4.37 12.54
C ASN A 58 10.97 4.34 11.02
N SER A 59 11.47 5.46 10.48
CA SER A 59 11.93 5.54 9.11
C SER A 59 13.42 5.94 9.03
N GLY A 60 14.07 5.56 7.91
CA GLY A 60 15.50 5.77 7.68
C GLY A 60 16.33 4.50 7.75
N ILE A 61 15.99 3.57 8.64
CA ILE A 61 16.64 2.26 8.80
C ILE A 61 15.57 1.18 8.82
N ALA A 62 15.72 0.18 7.94
CA ALA A 62 14.72 -0.88 7.75
C ALA A 62 14.73 -1.95 8.86
N ASN A 63 15.79 -1.99 9.66
CA ASN A 63 16.01 -3.06 10.65
C ASN A 63 15.91 -4.47 10.04
N THR A 64 16.52 -4.63 8.87
CA THR A 64 16.57 -5.87 8.09
C THR A 64 18.02 -6.28 7.88
N CYS A 65 18.30 -7.58 7.94
CA CYS A 65 19.66 -8.16 7.83
C CYS A 65 20.62 -7.70 8.94
N ASN A 66 20.10 -7.47 10.14
CA ASN A 66 20.87 -7.06 11.30
C ASN A 66 20.93 -8.18 12.35
N ALA A 67 22.11 -8.42 12.94
CA ALA A 67 22.31 -9.47 13.93
C ALA A 67 21.44 -9.29 15.19
N ASN A 68 21.17 -8.04 15.61
CA ASN A 68 20.38 -7.69 16.78
C ASN A 68 18.99 -7.12 16.41
N GLY A 69 18.52 -7.35 15.18
CA GLY A 69 17.30 -6.71 14.67
C GLY A 69 16.06 -6.99 15.50
N ILE A 70 15.87 -8.24 15.95
CA ILE A 70 14.74 -8.63 16.80
C ILE A 70 14.80 -7.92 18.14
N GLU A 71 15.97 -7.88 18.79
CA GLU A 71 16.17 -7.19 20.05
C GLU A 71 15.81 -5.69 19.94
N MET A 72 16.23 -5.04 18.86
CA MET A 72 15.90 -3.63 18.62
C MET A 72 14.39 -3.42 18.38
N ALA A 73 13.73 -4.32 17.66
CA ALA A 73 12.29 -4.24 17.44
C ALA A 73 11.50 -4.47 18.75
N GLU A 74 11.88 -5.45 19.57
CA GLU A 74 11.28 -5.67 20.88
C GLU A 74 11.51 -4.47 21.82
N GLU A 75 12.71 -3.85 21.76
CA GLU A 75 13.02 -2.68 22.58
C GLU A 75 12.15 -1.47 22.21
N MET A 76 11.79 -1.29 20.93
CA MET A 76 10.84 -0.25 20.54
C MET A 76 9.48 -0.44 21.23
N GLY A 77 8.97 -1.68 21.33
CA GLY A 77 7.76 -2.01 22.08
C GLY A 77 7.88 -1.69 23.60
N LYS A 78 9.01 -2.05 24.21
CA LYS A 78 9.28 -1.75 25.64
C LYS A 78 9.38 -0.25 25.92
N LEU A 79 9.87 0.54 24.98
CA LEU A 79 9.87 2.00 25.11
C LEU A 79 8.45 2.56 25.16
N VAL A 80 7.51 2.03 24.37
CA VAL A 80 6.10 2.39 24.43
C VAL A 80 5.48 1.94 25.76
N GLU A 81 5.77 0.73 26.23
CA GLU A 81 5.31 0.23 27.53
C GLU A 81 5.78 1.13 28.67
N LYS A 82 7.05 1.51 28.68
CA LYS A 82 7.61 2.42 29.68
C LYS A 82 6.93 3.80 29.68
N ALA A 83 6.62 4.33 28.50
CA ALA A 83 6.09 5.69 28.34
C ALA A 83 4.57 5.79 28.57
N LEU A 84 3.81 4.75 28.20
CA LEU A 84 2.33 4.78 28.20
C LEU A 84 1.67 3.70 29.07
N GLY A 85 2.43 2.74 29.60
CA GLY A 85 1.88 1.61 30.35
C GLY A 85 1.15 0.56 29.47
N ILE A 86 1.23 0.69 28.14
CA ILE A 86 0.72 -0.30 27.20
C ILE A 86 1.74 -1.44 27.14
N LYS A 87 1.30 -2.69 27.33
CA LYS A 87 2.22 -3.84 27.30
C LYS A 87 2.97 -3.89 25.98
N SER A 88 4.26 -4.22 26.01
CA SER A 88 5.08 -4.33 24.81
C SER A 88 4.51 -5.33 23.79
N ASP A 89 3.88 -6.42 24.24
CA ASP A 89 3.22 -7.40 23.37
C ASP A 89 1.92 -6.85 22.70
N ASP A 90 1.37 -5.72 23.18
CA ASP A 90 0.24 -5.02 22.57
C ASP A 90 0.72 -3.90 21.60
N VAL A 91 1.99 -3.88 21.21
CA VAL A 91 2.57 -2.87 20.32
C VAL A 91 2.99 -3.48 19.00
N ILE A 92 2.46 -2.93 17.91
CA ILE A 92 2.93 -3.22 16.55
C ILE A 92 4.17 -2.38 16.27
N VAL A 93 5.21 -2.98 15.74
CA VAL A 93 6.47 -2.31 15.42
C VAL A 93 6.66 -2.23 13.90
N GLY A 94 6.99 -1.05 13.40
CA GLY A 94 7.34 -0.82 12.00
C GLY A 94 8.75 -0.24 11.86
N SER A 95 9.45 -0.63 10.79
CA SER A 95 10.72 -0.02 10.39
C SER A 95 10.80 0.04 8.88
N THR A 96 11.37 1.12 8.33
CA THR A 96 11.55 1.28 6.88
C THR A 96 12.78 2.14 6.59
N GLY A 97 13.42 1.92 5.43
CA GLY A 97 14.61 2.66 5.00
C GLY A 97 15.73 1.75 4.53
N VAL A 98 16.96 2.06 4.86
CA VAL A 98 18.14 1.33 4.38
C VAL A 98 18.25 -0.06 5.03
N ILE A 99 18.48 -1.08 4.21
CA ILE A 99 18.70 -2.47 4.61
C ILE A 99 20.19 -2.66 4.98
N GLY A 100 20.45 -3.50 6.00
CA GLY A 100 21.81 -3.86 6.43
C GLY A 100 22.53 -2.80 7.30
N MET A 101 21.84 -1.72 7.64
CA MET A 101 22.33 -0.76 8.63
C MET A 101 21.79 -1.09 10.01
N PRO A 102 22.65 -1.14 11.07
CA PRO A 102 22.18 -1.37 12.43
C PRO A 102 21.25 -0.24 12.91
N LEU A 103 20.11 -0.61 13.49
CA LEU A 103 19.23 0.35 14.15
C LEU A 103 19.81 0.71 15.53
N ASN A 104 20.08 2.00 15.74
CA ASN A 104 20.42 2.51 17.05
C ASN A 104 19.15 2.91 17.81
N ILE A 105 18.89 2.27 18.93
CA ILE A 105 17.68 2.53 19.75
C ILE A 105 17.73 3.85 20.51
N THR A 106 18.93 4.40 20.77
CA THR A 106 19.13 5.58 21.61
C THR A 106 18.39 6.83 21.12
N PRO A 107 18.39 7.18 19.81
CA PRO A 107 17.58 8.29 19.32
C PRO A 107 16.07 8.09 19.57
N ILE A 108 15.57 6.87 19.42
CA ILE A 108 14.16 6.55 19.69
C ILE A 108 13.85 6.74 21.17
N ALA A 109 14.69 6.16 22.04
CA ALA A 109 14.52 6.29 23.48
C ALA A 109 14.50 7.74 23.96
N ASN A 110 15.41 8.55 23.42
CA ASN A 110 15.51 9.99 23.76
C ASN A 110 14.32 10.81 23.22
N GLY A 111 13.68 10.36 22.12
CA GLY A 111 12.54 11.04 21.50
C GLY A 111 11.19 10.67 22.10
N MET A 112 11.11 9.66 22.97
CA MET A 112 9.82 9.14 23.46
C MET A 112 8.98 10.19 24.19
N ASP A 113 9.57 11.01 25.04
CA ASP A 113 8.84 12.04 25.79
C ASP A 113 8.18 13.07 24.85
N GLU A 114 8.92 13.53 23.82
CA GLU A 114 8.39 14.45 22.81
C GLU A 114 7.30 13.76 21.96
N LEU A 115 7.53 12.50 21.59
CA LEU A 115 6.59 11.74 20.79
C LEU A 115 5.25 11.54 21.51
N VAL A 116 5.28 11.21 22.78
CA VAL A 116 4.10 11.02 23.62
C VAL A 116 3.39 12.35 23.90
N ALA A 117 4.14 13.41 24.21
CA ALA A 117 3.57 14.75 24.39
C ALA A 117 2.87 15.30 23.13
N GLY A 118 3.26 14.80 21.95
CA GLY A 118 2.66 15.16 20.66
C GLY A 118 1.47 14.30 20.24
N LEU A 119 0.97 13.40 21.10
CA LEU A 119 -0.24 12.61 20.81
C LEU A 119 -1.47 13.53 20.81
N ASP A 120 -2.19 13.53 19.71
CA ASP A 120 -3.39 14.33 19.50
C ASP A 120 -4.22 13.73 18.37
N TYR A 121 -5.56 13.84 18.44
CA TYR A 121 -6.48 13.33 17.42
C TYR A 121 -6.29 14.01 16.07
N ASP A 122 -5.79 15.24 16.02
CA ASP A 122 -5.59 16.03 14.81
C ASP A 122 -4.17 15.84 14.20
N ASN A 123 -3.31 15.05 14.83
CA ASN A 123 -1.91 14.87 14.45
C ASN A 123 -1.63 13.66 13.53
N SER A 124 -2.65 13.08 12.87
CA SER A 124 -2.49 11.96 11.93
C SER A 124 -1.47 12.26 10.84
N GLY A 125 -1.50 13.48 10.28
CA GLY A 125 -0.57 13.93 9.26
C GLY A 125 0.91 13.93 9.70
N LEU A 126 1.20 14.15 11.01
CA LEU A 126 2.55 14.06 11.54
C LEU A 126 3.03 12.61 11.65
N ALA A 127 2.11 11.68 11.97
CA ALA A 127 2.39 10.26 11.97
C ALA A 127 2.67 9.76 10.54
N ALA A 128 1.86 10.19 9.56
CA ALA A 128 2.07 9.87 8.15
C ALA A 128 3.42 10.37 7.63
N GLU A 129 3.87 11.57 8.05
CA GLU A 129 5.20 12.08 7.68
C GLU A 129 6.33 11.25 8.28
N GLY A 130 6.20 10.81 9.53
CA GLY A 130 7.25 10.08 10.23
C GLY A 130 7.54 8.69 9.67
N ILE A 131 6.62 8.09 8.92
CA ILE A 131 6.84 6.80 8.25
C ILE A 131 7.36 6.93 6.82
N MET A 132 7.37 8.13 6.21
CA MET A 132 7.81 8.36 4.84
C MET A 132 9.32 8.12 4.68
N THR A 133 9.73 7.68 3.48
CA THR A 133 11.15 7.58 3.08
C THR A 133 11.46 8.49 1.89
N THR A 134 11.33 8.00 0.69
CA THR A 134 11.47 8.73 -0.57
C THR A 134 10.15 9.33 -1.05
N ASP A 135 9.07 9.05 -0.35
CA ASP A 135 7.74 9.62 -0.60
C ASP A 135 7.80 11.14 -0.74
N THR A 136 7.09 11.69 -1.72
CA THR A 136 6.99 13.14 -1.93
C THR A 136 5.73 13.73 -1.31
N LYS A 137 4.73 12.89 -1.01
CA LYS A 137 3.42 13.30 -0.48
C LYS A 137 3.00 12.39 0.68
N LYS A 138 2.36 13.00 1.68
CA LYS A 138 1.65 12.24 2.71
C LYS A 138 0.49 11.47 2.09
N LYS A 139 0.25 10.27 2.61
CA LYS A 139 -0.84 9.41 2.19
C LYS A 139 -1.69 9.08 3.41
N GLU A 140 -2.83 9.73 3.50
CA GLU A 140 -3.79 9.56 4.59
C GLU A 140 -5.23 9.71 4.07
N ILE A 141 -6.17 9.01 4.68
CA ILE A 141 -7.60 9.06 4.39
C ILE A 141 -8.39 8.62 5.61
N ALA A 142 -9.58 9.16 5.77
CA ALA A 142 -10.60 8.63 6.66
C ALA A 142 -11.97 8.67 5.97
N VAL A 143 -12.82 7.69 6.28
CA VAL A 143 -14.20 7.61 5.83
C VAL A 143 -15.11 7.26 6.98
N SER A 144 -16.36 7.73 6.93
CA SER A 144 -17.45 7.28 7.81
C SER A 144 -18.45 6.43 7.03
N PHE A 145 -19.09 5.51 7.72
CA PHE A 145 -20.12 4.63 7.18
C PHE A 145 -21.08 4.20 8.29
N ASP A 146 -22.22 3.67 7.93
CA ASP A 146 -23.28 3.28 8.86
C ASP A 146 -23.36 1.76 9.02
N ILE A 147 -23.42 1.30 10.27
CA ILE A 147 -23.77 -0.08 10.64
C ILE A 147 -25.00 -0.02 11.53
N ASP A 148 -26.14 -0.44 11.04
CA ASP A 148 -27.41 -0.51 11.80
C ASP A 148 -27.80 0.81 12.48
N GLY A 149 -27.59 1.95 11.81
CA GLY A 149 -27.87 3.29 12.34
C GLY A 149 -26.78 3.86 13.25
N ILE A 150 -25.65 3.17 13.38
CA ILE A 150 -24.50 3.62 14.14
C ILE A 150 -23.41 4.12 13.18
N GLU A 151 -23.03 5.39 13.28
CA GLU A 151 -21.93 5.94 12.53
C GLU A 151 -20.61 5.30 13.00
N CYS A 152 -19.92 4.65 12.09
CA CYS A 152 -18.60 4.05 12.27
C CYS A 152 -17.57 4.79 11.42
N ARG A 153 -16.31 4.73 11.83
CA ARG A 153 -15.19 5.40 11.15
C ARG A 153 -14.03 4.45 10.93
N ILE A 154 -13.37 4.64 9.81
CA ILE A 154 -12.11 3.95 9.48
C ILE A 154 -11.19 4.92 8.77
N GLY A 155 -9.92 4.93 9.15
CA GLY A 155 -8.93 5.78 8.53
C GLY A 155 -7.56 5.13 8.53
N GLY A 156 -6.68 5.58 7.64
CA GLY A 156 -5.36 4.99 7.52
C GLY A 156 -4.32 5.97 7.01
N ILE A 157 -3.08 5.67 7.36
CA ILE A 157 -1.87 6.30 6.84
C ILE A 157 -1.03 5.26 6.10
N ALA A 158 -0.33 5.69 5.05
CA ALA A 158 0.52 4.80 4.28
C ALA A 158 1.81 5.50 3.83
N LYS A 159 2.85 4.69 3.63
CA LYS A 159 4.07 5.08 2.92
C LYS A 159 4.42 4.04 1.86
N GLY A 160 5.05 4.51 0.81
CA GLY A 160 5.58 3.71 -0.28
C GLY A 160 5.83 4.59 -1.51
N SER A 161 7.00 4.41 -2.13
CA SER A 161 7.45 5.15 -3.31
C SER A 161 8.42 4.32 -4.16
N GLY A 162 9.39 3.64 -3.56
CA GLY A 162 10.28 2.65 -4.20
C GLY A 162 10.22 1.30 -3.52
N MET A 163 10.73 0.26 -4.21
CA MET A 163 10.66 -1.14 -3.83
C MET A 163 9.18 -1.57 -3.64
N ILE A 164 8.34 -1.28 -4.67
CA ILE A 164 6.89 -1.48 -4.62
C ILE A 164 6.46 -2.49 -5.69
N HIS A 165 6.32 -3.75 -5.29
CA HIS A 165 5.68 -4.82 -6.04
C HIS A 165 5.10 -5.86 -5.07
N PRO A 166 3.95 -5.60 -4.45
CA PRO A 166 3.41 -6.49 -3.44
C PRO A 166 3.03 -7.86 -3.99
N ASN A 167 3.51 -8.87 -3.26
CA ASN A 167 2.91 -10.19 -3.26
C ASN A 167 2.65 -10.51 -1.78
N MET A 168 1.52 -10.01 -1.24
CA MET A 168 1.17 -9.89 0.17
C MET A 168 1.87 -8.74 0.92
N ALA A 169 1.80 -7.52 0.35
CA ALA A 169 2.15 -6.19 0.86
C ALA A 169 3.60 -5.69 0.57
N THR A 170 3.73 -4.47 -0.07
CA THR A 170 5.03 -3.78 -0.28
C THR A 170 4.93 -2.33 0.19
N MET A 171 4.63 -2.07 1.47
CA MET A 171 4.50 -0.74 2.04
C MET A 171 4.33 -0.86 3.55
N LEU A 172 4.32 0.26 4.25
CA LEU A 172 3.75 0.32 5.58
C LEU A 172 2.40 1.01 5.50
N VAL A 173 1.36 0.30 5.89
CA VAL A 173 -0.01 0.81 5.98
C VAL A 173 -0.55 0.50 7.36
N PHE A 174 -0.97 1.54 8.05
CA PHE A 174 -1.58 1.46 9.36
C PHE A 174 -2.98 2.06 9.31
N VAL A 175 -3.97 1.22 9.58
CA VAL A 175 -5.39 1.57 9.56
C VAL A 175 -5.97 1.44 10.95
N THR A 176 -6.81 2.37 11.34
CA THR A 176 -7.56 2.35 12.60
C THR A 176 -9.05 2.48 12.34
N SER A 177 -9.86 1.82 13.15
CA SER A 177 -11.33 1.90 13.11
C SER A 177 -11.90 1.88 14.53
N ASP A 178 -13.06 2.50 14.70
CA ASP A 178 -13.83 2.44 15.93
C ASP A 178 -14.86 1.30 15.97
N VAL A 179 -14.89 0.45 14.95
CA VAL A 179 -15.82 -0.69 14.81
C VAL A 179 -15.54 -1.77 15.83
N ALA A 180 -16.60 -2.35 16.40
CA ALA A 180 -16.56 -3.59 17.19
C ALA A 180 -16.63 -4.79 16.23
N ILE A 181 -15.52 -5.52 16.09
CA ILE A 181 -15.34 -6.69 15.23
C ILE A 181 -14.41 -7.69 15.91
N THR A 182 -14.65 -8.99 15.74
CA THR A 182 -13.75 -10.02 16.28
C THR A 182 -12.42 -10.05 15.52
N SER A 183 -11.35 -10.51 16.16
CA SER A 183 -10.03 -10.63 15.53
C SER A 183 -10.06 -11.58 14.33
N GLU A 184 -10.86 -12.65 14.39
CA GLU A 184 -11.03 -13.59 13.28
C GLU A 184 -11.66 -12.93 12.05
N MET A 185 -12.78 -12.19 12.24
CA MET A 185 -13.45 -11.49 11.15
C MET A 185 -12.60 -10.34 10.59
N LEU A 186 -11.88 -9.64 11.47
CA LEU A 186 -10.94 -8.60 11.05
C LEU A 186 -9.79 -9.17 10.21
N GLN A 187 -9.19 -10.28 10.65
CA GLN A 187 -8.12 -10.94 9.89
C GLN A 187 -8.61 -11.44 8.53
N LYS A 188 -9.84 -11.98 8.48
CA LYS A 188 -10.49 -12.38 7.22
C LYS A 188 -10.63 -11.18 6.28
N ALA A 189 -11.22 -10.07 6.75
CA ALA A 189 -11.39 -8.86 5.95
C ALA A 189 -10.07 -8.34 5.39
N VAL A 190 -9.04 -8.22 6.22
CA VAL A 190 -7.70 -7.75 5.82
C VAL A 190 -7.05 -8.68 4.80
N SER A 191 -7.16 -10.00 5.01
CA SER A 191 -6.57 -11.02 4.12
C SER A 191 -7.24 -11.07 2.75
N GLU A 192 -8.53 -10.78 2.66
CA GLU A 192 -9.25 -10.71 1.38
C GLU A 192 -9.03 -9.37 0.68
N ASP A 193 -9.12 -8.26 1.41
CA ASP A 193 -8.97 -6.91 0.85
C ASP A 193 -7.62 -6.70 0.17
N VAL A 194 -6.52 -7.16 0.78
CA VAL A 194 -5.17 -6.99 0.23
C VAL A 194 -5.01 -7.57 -1.17
N LYS A 195 -5.78 -8.60 -1.54
CA LYS A 195 -5.70 -9.28 -2.84
C LYS A 195 -6.18 -8.43 -4.02
N THR A 196 -7.03 -7.45 -3.74
CA THR A 196 -7.65 -6.57 -4.75
C THR A 196 -7.28 -5.09 -4.57
N SER A 197 -6.49 -4.80 -3.55
CA SER A 197 -5.98 -3.46 -3.24
C SER A 197 -4.45 -3.41 -3.36
N PHE A 198 -3.73 -3.53 -2.27
CA PHE A 198 -2.27 -3.36 -2.24
C PHE A 198 -1.51 -4.39 -3.10
N ASN A 199 -1.97 -5.64 -3.23
CA ASN A 199 -1.33 -6.62 -4.11
C ASN A 199 -1.46 -6.28 -5.61
N MET A 200 -2.30 -5.31 -5.94
CA MET A 200 -2.53 -4.87 -7.32
C MET A 200 -1.74 -3.61 -7.69
N ILE A 201 -0.76 -3.18 -6.88
CA ILE A 201 0.12 -2.06 -7.24
C ILE A 201 1.52 -2.52 -7.67
N SER A 202 2.23 -1.71 -8.46
CA SER A 202 3.66 -1.85 -8.73
C SER A 202 4.29 -0.53 -9.14
N VAL A 203 5.47 -0.22 -8.56
CA VAL A 203 6.32 0.89 -9.00
C VAL A 203 7.50 0.35 -9.83
N ASP A 204 8.24 -0.61 -9.33
CA ASP A 204 9.52 -1.06 -9.90
C ASP A 204 9.67 -2.58 -10.02
N GLY A 205 8.69 -3.35 -9.58
CA GLY A 205 8.73 -4.81 -9.66
C GLY A 205 9.47 -5.49 -8.51
N ASP A 206 10.02 -4.73 -7.55
CA ASP A 206 10.77 -5.26 -6.41
C ASP A 206 9.92 -5.38 -5.17
N THR A 207 9.88 -6.58 -4.56
CA THR A 207 9.14 -6.85 -3.33
C THR A 207 9.99 -6.50 -2.11
N SER A 208 9.48 -5.62 -1.25
CA SER A 208 10.18 -5.16 -0.04
C SER A 208 10.31 -6.25 1.04
N THR A 209 11.21 -6.00 1.97
CA THR A 209 11.51 -6.88 3.13
C THR A 209 10.66 -6.56 4.35
N ASN A 210 9.96 -5.42 4.39
CA ASN A 210 9.35 -4.89 5.62
C ASN A 210 7.84 -4.68 5.56
N ASP A 211 7.22 -5.06 4.46
CA ASP A 211 5.82 -4.73 4.22
C ASP A 211 4.90 -5.22 5.31
N THR A 212 4.06 -4.30 5.74
CA THR A 212 3.07 -4.53 6.77
C THR A 212 1.81 -3.74 6.47
N PHE A 213 0.69 -4.42 6.32
CA PHE A 213 -0.63 -3.83 6.36
C PHE A 213 -1.31 -4.28 7.65
N ALA A 214 -1.46 -3.36 8.60
CA ALA A 214 -2.05 -3.62 9.92
C ALA A 214 -3.29 -2.77 10.15
N VAL A 215 -4.32 -3.38 10.74
CA VAL A 215 -5.59 -2.75 11.07
C VAL A 215 -5.90 -2.96 12.56
N LEU A 216 -6.24 -1.89 13.26
CA LEU A 216 -6.73 -1.89 14.64
C LEU A 216 -8.20 -1.47 14.64
N ALA A 217 -9.06 -2.21 15.33
CA ALA A 217 -10.47 -1.88 15.53
C ALA A 217 -10.83 -1.92 17.01
N ASN A 218 -11.15 -0.75 17.61
CA ASN A 218 -11.23 -0.61 19.07
C ASN A 218 -12.65 -0.70 19.66
N GLY A 219 -13.68 -0.83 18.82
CA GLY A 219 -15.06 -1.03 19.27
C GLY A 219 -15.74 0.21 19.86
N MET A 220 -15.12 1.38 19.79
CA MET A 220 -15.65 2.59 20.43
C MET A 220 -16.86 3.19 19.71
N ALA A 221 -17.16 2.79 18.47
CA ALA A 221 -18.42 3.12 17.80
C ALA A 221 -19.62 2.48 18.50
N LYS A 222 -19.41 1.40 19.26
CA LYS A 222 -20.47 0.66 19.98
C LYS A 222 -21.53 0.03 19.08
N ASN A 223 -21.19 -0.27 17.83
CA ASN A 223 -22.02 -1.11 16.97
C ASN A 223 -22.11 -2.53 17.56
N LYS A 224 -23.11 -3.28 17.14
CA LYS A 224 -23.18 -4.72 17.47
C LYS A 224 -21.90 -5.40 17.01
N LEU A 225 -21.30 -6.26 17.86
CA LEU A 225 -20.08 -6.99 17.52
C LEU A 225 -20.26 -7.75 16.21
N ILE A 226 -19.36 -7.52 15.26
CA ILE A 226 -19.28 -8.29 14.01
C ILE A 226 -18.49 -9.56 14.31
N ASP A 227 -19.16 -10.69 14.46
CA ASP A 227 -18.62 -12.01 14.78
C ASP A 227 -18.86 -13.05 13.67
N SER A 228 -19.49 -12.66 12.58
CA SER A 228 -19.86 -13.47 11.43
C SER A 228 -20.04 -12.65 10.17
N GLU A 229 -20.05 -13.30 9.02
CA GLU A 229 -20.39 -12.68 7.73
C GLU A 229 -21.86 -12.21 7.73
N GLY A 230 -22.15 -11.17 6.96
CA GLY A 230 -23.45 -10.56 6.80
C GLY A 230 -23.35 -9.07 6.53
N GLU A 231 -24.48 -8.36 6.50
CA GLU A 231 -24.55 -6.97 6.06
C GLU A 231 -23.60 -6.02 6.80
N ALA A 232 -23.45 -6.16 8.12
CA ALA A 232 -22.52 -5.35 8.91
C ALA A 232 -21.04 -5.61 8.54
N TYR A 233 -20.68 -6.89 8.30
CA TYR A 233 -19.37 -7.28 7.83
C TYR A 233 -19.10 -6.75 6.43
N ASP A 234 -20.06 -6.87 5.52
CA ASP A 234 -19.92 -6.39 4.13
C ASP A 234 -19.71 -4.88 4.08
N LYS A 235 -20.45 -4.11 4.90
CA LYS A 235 -20.27 -2.66 5.04
C LYS A 235 -18.87 -2.29 5.57
N PHE A 236 -18.37 -3.05 6.55
CA PHE A 236 -16.99 -2.88 7.03
C PHE A 236 -15.97 -3.17 5.93
N CYS A 237 -16.11 -4.28 5.21
CA CYS A 237 -15.23 -4.65 4.11
C CYS A 237 -15.25 -3.59 2.98
N GLU A 238 -16.43 -3.05 2.63
CA GLU A 238 -16.54 -1.96 1.65
C GLU A 238 -15.80 -0.70 2.11
N ALA A 239 -15.93 -0.31 3.37
CA ALA A 239 -15.24 0.85 3.93
C ALA A 239 -13.71 0.64 3.97
N LEU A 240 -13.25 -0.55 4.39
CA LEU A 240 -11.84 -0.95 4.36
C LEU A 240 -11.30 -0.88 2.93
N HIS A 241 -12.03 -1.44 1.96
CA HIS A 241 -11.63 -1.45 0.55
C HIS A 241 -11.50 -0.03 -0.03
N LYS A 242 -12.42 0.89 0.30
CA LYS A 242 -12.32 2.30 -0.10
C LYS A 242 -11.02 2.95 0.41
N VAL A 243 -10.67 2.69 1.67
CA VAL A 243 -9.41 3.18 2.27
C VAL A 243 -8.21 2.57 1.57
N SER A 244 -8.20 1.25 1.39
CA SER A 244 -7.09 0.50 0.81
C SER A 244 -6.84 0.86 -0.65
N VAL A 245 -7.90 0.97 -1.47
CA VAL A 245 -7.78 1.39 -2.89
C VAL A 245 -7.28 2.81 -3.01
N TYR A 246 -7.81 3.73 -2.19
CA TYR A 246 -7.30 5.10 -2.19
C TYR A 246 -5.81 5.17 -1.86
N LEU A 247 -5.36 4.50 -0.81
CA LEU A 247 -3.96 4.46 -0.41
C LEU A 247 -3.09 3.76 -1.46
N SER A 248 -3.58 2.68 -2.08
CA SER A 248 -2.92 1.97 -3.20
C SER A 248 -2.66 2.91 -4.38
N ARG A 249 -3.67 3.66 -4.81
CA ARG A 249 -3.52 4.68 -5.88
C ARG A 249 -2.52 5.77 -5.51
N LYS A 250 -2.54 6.23 -4.25
CA LYS A 250 -1.60 7.26 -3.76
C LYS A 250 -0.16 6.74 -3.71
N ILE A 251 0.06 5.48 -3.32
CA ILE A 251 1.38 4.83 -3.33
C ILE A 251 1.87 4.70 -4.78
N ALA A 252 1.07 4.13 -5.67
CA ALA A 252 1.44 3.94 -7.07
C ALA A 252 1.74 5.26 -7.78
N GLY A 253 0.90 6.29 -7.57
CA GLY A 253 1.07 7.60 -8.22
C GLY A 253 2.17 8.49 -7.62
N ASP A 254 2.76 8.11 -6.49
CA ASP A 254 3.92 8.76 -5.85
C ASP A 254 5.18 7.88 -5.95
N GLY A 255 5.26 7.04 -6.97
CA GLY A 255 6.45 6.24 -7.26
C GLY A 255 7.68 7.12 -7.46
N GLU A 256 8.87 6.60 -7.10
CA GLU A 256 10.14 7.35 -7.21
C GLU A 256 10.34 7.91 -8.62
N GLY A 257 10.34 9.24 -8.73
CA GLY A 257 10.49 9.96 -9.99
C GLY A 257 9.28 9.89 -10.93
N ALA A 258 8.14 9.32 -10.50
CA ALA A 258 6.95 9.21 -11.32
C ALA A 258 6.31 10.55 -11.66
N THR A 259 5.77 10.66 -12.86
CA THR A 259 5.03 11.83 -13.34
C THR A 259 3.55 11.53 -13.60
N LYS A 260 3.19 10.25 -13.71
CA LYS A 260 1.82 9.79 -14.04
C LYS A 260 1.41 8.58 -13.21
N LEU A 261 0.17 8.58 -12.76
CA LEU A 261 -0.52 7.38 -12.27
C LEU A 261 -1.06 6.59 -13.46
N LEU A 262 -0.77 5.31 -13.51
CA LEU A 262 -1.31 4.37 -14.48
C LEU A 262 -2.30 3.43 -13.80
N GLU A 263 -3.47 3.26 -14.38
CA GLU A 263 -4.50 2.33 -13.94
C GLU A 263 -4.83 1.38 -15.09
N CYS A 264 -4.46 0.10 -14.95
CA CYS A 264 -4.84 -0.92 -15.92
C CYS A 264 -6.13 -1.60 -15.47
N LYS A 265 -7.19 -1.38 -16.23
CA LYS A 265 -8.50 -2.03 -16.05
C LYS A 265 -8.65 -3.14 -17.05
N VAL A 266 -8.76 -4.36 -16.57
CA VAL A 266 -9.01 -5.56 -17.37
C VAL A 266 -10.45 -5.99 -17.15
N THR A 267 -11.18 -6.22 -18.22
CA THR A 267 -12.54 -6.77 -18.25
C THR A 267 -12.57 -8.05 -19.07
N GLY A 268 -13.64 -8.83 -18.94
CA GLY A 268 -13.88 -9.98 -19.78
C GLY A 268 -12.93 -11.17 -19.57
N GLY A 269 -12.36 -11.33 -18.37
CA GLY A 269 -11.49 -12.47 -18.03
C GLY A 269 -12.28 -13.76 -17.79
N LYS A 270 -11.72 -14.93 -18.17
CA LYS A 270 -12.29 -16.26 -17.85
C LYS A 270 -12.38 -16.50 -16.33
N THR A 271 -11.42 -15.98 -15.58
CA THR A 271 -11.35 -16.09 -14.11
C THR A 271 -10.76 -14.80 -13.53
N ASP A 272 -11.04 -14.55 -12.25
CA ASP A 272 -10.44 -13.46 -11.46
C ASP A 272 -8.90 -13.49 -11.51
N GLU A 273 -8.31 -14.69 -11.40
CA GLU A 273 -6.86 -14.87 -11.45
C GLU A 273 -6.25 -14.44 -12.80
N ILE A 274 -6.92 -14.77 -13.92
CA ILE A 274 -6.50 -14.37 -15.27
C ILE A 274 -6.55 -12.86 -15.41
N ALA A 275 -7.65 -12.22 -15.03
CA ALA A 275 -7.80 -10.78 -15.10
C ALA A 275 -6.73 -10.06 -14.25
N LYS A 276 -6.46 -10.52 -13.03
CA LYS A 276 -5.39 -10.00 -12.14
C LYS A 276 -3.99 -10.17 -12.73
N LYS A 277 -3.67 -11.35 -13.27
CA LYS A 277 -2.37 -11.60 -13.92
C LYS A 277 -2.13 -10.66 -15.09
N VAL A 278 -3.13 -10.46 -15.93
CA VAL A 278 -3.06 -9.55 -17.09
C VAL A 278 -2.86 -8.11 -16.63
N ALA A 279 -3.72 -7.61 -15.73
CA ALA A 279 -3.62 -6.24 -15.22
C ALA A 279 -2.25 -5.97 -14.60
N LYS A 280 -1.78 -6.89 -13.76
CA LYS A 280 -0.49 -6.78 -13.09
C LYS A 280 0.68 -6.82 -14.09
N SER A 281 0.64 -7.70 -15.10
CA SER A 281 1.68 -7.79 -16.12
C SER A 281 1.82 -6.48 -16.91
N VAL A 282 0.71 -5.87 -17.30
CA VAL A 282 0.72 -4.59 -18.04
C VAL A 282 1.37 -3.48 -17.20
N ILE A 283 0.96 -3.34 -15.93
CA ILE A 283 1.48 -2.30 -15.02
C ILE A 283 2.97 -2.52 -14.69
N CYS A 284 3.44 -3.77 -14.68
CA CYS A 284 4.85 -4.09 -14.39
C CYS A 284 5.78 -3.97 -15.60
N SER A 285 5.23 -3.85 -16.81
CA SER A 285 6.03 -3.78 -18.04
C SER A 285 6.85 -2.49 -18.12
N SER A 286 8.17 -2.58 -18.00
CA SER A 286 9.07 -1.43 -18.14
C SER A 286 8.89 -0.71 -19.50
N LEU A 287 8.64 -1.45 -20.59
CA LEU A 287 8.39 -0.87 -21.91
C LEU A 287 7.06 -0.12 -21.97
N THR A 288 5.99 -0.66 -21.36
CA THR A 288 4.71 0.04 -21.26
C THR A 288 4.85 1.31 -20.43
N LYS A 289 5.49 1.23 -19.25
CA LYS A 289 5.74 2.37 -18.38
C LYS A 289 6.57 3.47 -19.06
N ALA A 290 7.59 3.10 -19.84
CA ALA A 290 8.38 4.04 -20.62
C ALA A 290 7.58 4.69 -21.76
N ALA A 291 6.69 3.94 -22.43
CA ALA A 291 5.78 4.49 -23.43
C ALA A 291 4.84 5.53 -22.81
N MET A 292 4.27 5.23 -21.63
CA MET A 292 3.41 6.18 -20.92
C MET A 292 4.16 7.45 -20.53
N PHE A 293 5.41 7.35 -20.09
CA PHE A 293 6.28 8.51 -19.85
C PHE A 293 6.42 9.38 -21.09
N GLY A 294 6.70 8.76 -22.25
CA GLY A 294 6.85 9.44 -23.53
C GLY A 294 5.55 9.90 -24.20
N ALA A 295 4.38 9.63 -23.57
CA ALA A 295 3.06 9.82 -24.18
C ALA A 295 2.94 9.14 -25.56
N ASP A 296 3.50 7.94 -25.68
CA ASP A 296 3.48 7.07 -26.86
C ASP A 296 2.34 6.05 -26.71
N ALA A 297 1.38 6.07 -27.62
CA ALA A 297 0.22 5.16 -27.63
C ALA A 297 0.59 3.74 -28.09
N ASN A 298 1.64 3.19 -27.51
CA ASN A 298 2.26 1.92 -27.90
C ASN A 298 1.46 0.71 -27.39
N TRP A 299 0.31 0.47 -28.01
CA TRP A 299 -0.54 -0.69 -27.72
C TRP A 299 0.16 -2.03 -27.92
N GLY A 300 1.14 -2.10 -28.84
CA GLY A 300 1.93 -3.31 -29.06
C GLY A 300 2.71 -3.74 -27.81
N ARG A 301 3.20 -2.78 -26.99
CA ARG A 301 3.84 -3.08 -25.71
C ARG A 301 2.86 -3.60 -24.68
N VAL A 302 1.62 -3.11 -24.71
CA VAL A 302 0.53 -3.63 -23.86
C VAL A 302 0.21 -5.07 -24.21
N LEU A 303 -0.02 -5.39 -25.51
CA LEU A 303 -0.26 -6.77 -25.96
C LEU A 303 0.93 -7.69 -25.66
N CYS A 304 2.16 -7.19 -25.83
CA CYS A 304 3.36 -7.96 -25.48
C CYS A 304 3.35 -8.32 -23.97
N ALA A 305 3.01 -7.35 -23.09
CA ALA A 305 2.91 -7.60 -21.67
C ALA A 305 1.82 -8.61 -21.30
N ILE A 306 0.70 -8.58 -22.00
CA ILE A 306 -0.37 -9.58 -21.86
C ILE A 306 0.13 -10.96 -22.31
N GLY A 307 0.82 -11.03 -23.46
CA GLY A 307 1.29 -12.28 -24.06
C GLY A 307 2.29 -13.06 -23.18
N TYR A 308 3.12 -12.38 -22.39
CA TYR A 308 4.05 -13.04 -21.46
C TYR A 308 3.54 -13.10 -20.00
N SER A 309 2.30 -12.69 -19.75
CA SER A 309 1.73 -12.65 -18.38
C SER A 309 1.63 -14.03 -17.70
N GLY A 310 1.71 -15.10 -18.46
CA GLY A 310 1.43 -16.46 -18.01
C GLY A 310 -0.06 -16.73 -17.77
N ALA A 311 -0.95 -15.84 -18.22
CA ALA A 311 -2.39 -16.05 -18.25
C ALA A 311 -2.83 -16.79 -19.52
N ASP A 312 -3.84 -17.64 -19.39
CA ASP A 312 -4.47 -18.32 -20.56
C ASP A 312 -5.47 -17.35 -21.22
N VAL A 313 -4.99 -16.61 -22.22
CA VAL A 313 -5.76 -15.62 -22.98
C VAL A 313 -5.69 -15.85 -24.47
N ASP A 314 -6.79 -15.57 -25.19
CA ASP A 314 -6.80 -15.55 -26.65
C ASP A 314 -6.47 -14.14 -27.14
N ILE A 315 -5.24 -13.97 -27.63
CA ILE A 315 -4.73 -12.67 -28.10
C ILE A 315 -5.62 -12.09 -29.24
N ASN A 316 -6.27 -12.94 -30.04
CA ASN A 316 -7.10 -12.49 -31.16
C ASN A 316 -8.46 -11.90 -30.74
N LYS A 317 -8.77 -11.92 -29.46
CA LYS A 317 -10.01 -11.32 -28.90
C LYS A 317 -9.75 -10.01 -28.17
N ILE A 318 -8.48 -9.65 -27.92
CA ILE A 318 -8.14 -8.55 -27.00
C ILE A 318 -8.36 -7.20 -27.65
N ASP A 319 -9.06 -6.34 -26.93
CA ASP A 319 -9.23 -4.93 -27.25
C ASP A 319 -8.41 -4.08 -26.26
N VAL A 320 -7.78 -3.00 -26.77
CA VAL A 320 -7.03 -2.05 -25.93
C VAL A 320 -7.44 -0.62 -26.27
N SER A 321 -7.69 0.17 -25.24
CA SER A 321 -7.95 1.61 -25.34
C SER A 321 -7.16 2.35 -24.27
N PHE A 322 -6.81 3.61 -24.56
CA PHE A 322 -6.28 4.54 -23.55
C PHE A 322 -7.32 5.60 -23.22
N LYS A 323 -7.38 5.97 -21.93
CA LYS A 323 -8.36 6.94 -21.44
C LYS A 323 -7.72 7.89 -20.41
N SER A 324 -8.16 9.14 -20.43
CA SER A 324 -7.91 10.15 -19.40
C SER A 324 -9.10 11.11 -19.33
N VAL A 325 -8.98 12.19 -18.57
CA VAL A 325 -9.97 13.28 -18.57
C VAL A 325 -10.16 13.95 -19.95
N LYS A 326 -9.22 13.72 -20.89
CA LYS A 326 -9.28 14.24 -22.28
C LYS A 326 -10.07 13.34 -23.23
N GLY A 327 -10.56 12.20 -22.78
CA GLY A 327 -11.36 11.27 -23.56
C GLY A 327 -10.80 9.87 -23.61
N THR A 328 -11.35 9.05 -24.51
CA THR A 328 -10.94 7.67 -24.76
C THR A 328 -10.56 7.49 -26.21
N ILE A 329 -9.54 6.66 -26.48
CA ILE A 329 -9.12 6.29 -27.83
C ILE A 329 -8.86 4.79 -27.89
N ALA A 330 -9.54 4.12 -28.82
CA ALA A 330 -9.26 2.71 -29.15
C ALA A 330 -8.00 2.64 -30.02
N VAL A 331 -7.11 1.71 -29.70
CA VAL A 331 -5.81 1.53 -30.39
C VAL A 331 -5.59 0.10 -30.89
N CYS A 332 -6.37 -0.86 -30.37
CA CYS A 332 -6.33 -2.25 -30.77
C CYS A 332 -7.74 -2.86 -30.68
N HIS A 333 -8.11 -3.68 -31.67
CA HIS A 333 -9.33 -4.45 -31.68
C HIS A 333 -9.06 -5.86 -32.20
N ASN A 334 -9.56 -6.88 -31.49
CA ASN A 334 -9.32 -8.29 -31.80
C ASN A 334 -7.82 -8.61 -32.01
N GLY A 335 -6.96 -8.08 -31.14
CA GLY A 335 -5.52 -8.32 -31.18
C GLY A 335 -4.77 -7.60 -32.30
N ALA A 336 -5.44 -6.77 -33.10
CA ALA A 336 -4.85 -6.04 -34.23
C ALA A 336 -4.99 -4.52 -34.02
N GLY A 337 -4.01 -3.75 -34.52
CA GLY A 337 -4.07 -2.29 -34.47
C GLY A 337 -5.22 -1.75 -35.31
N VAL A 338 -5.84 -0.68 -34.82
CA VAL A 338 -6.85 0.09 -35.56
C VAL A 338 -6.30 1.47 -35.90
N ASP A 339 -6.87 2.08 -36.93
CA ASP A 339 -6.53 3.47 -37.26
C ASP A 339 -7.02 4.40 -36.15
N PHE A 340 -6.13 5.25 -35.65
CA PHE A 340 -6.44 6.25 -34.65
C PHE A 340 -5.63 7.55 -34.87
N SER A 341 -6.08 8.64 -34.27
CA SER A 341 -5.35 9.92 -34.31
C SER A 341 -4.22 9.90 -33.28
N GLU A 342 -2.98 9.92 -33.74
CA GLU A 342 -1.78 10.06 -32.90
C GLU A 342 -1.80 11.35 -32.07
N GLU A 343 -2.30 12.45 -32.67
CA GLU A 343 -2.43 13.72 -31.96
C GLU A 343 -3.40 13.60 -30.77
N LYS A 344 -4.56 12.99 -31.00
CA LYS A 344 -5.57 12.75 -29.94
C LYS A 344 -5.06 11.78 -28.88
N ALA A 345 -4.38 10.72 -29.29
CA ALA A 345 -3.75 9.77 -28.38
C ALA A 345 -2.72 10.47 -27.47
N LYS A 346 -1.87 11.32 -28.05
CA LYS A 346 -0.88 12.10 -27.31
C LYS A 346 -1.53 13.08 -26.32
N GLU A 347 -2.62 13.78 -26.71
CA GLU A 347 -3.39 14.64 -25.82
C GLU A 347 -3.88 13.88 -24.58
N ILE A 348 -4.42 12.65 -24.77
CA ILE A 348 -4.90 11.78 -23.71
C ILE A 348 -3.74 11.35 -22.79
N LEU A 349 -2.62 10.94 -23.38
CA LEU A 349 -1.48 10.36 -22.66
C LEU A 349 -0.57 11.41 -21.98
N LEU A 350 -0.76 12.70 -22.27
CA LEU A 350 -0.06 13.79 -21.55
C LEU A 350 -0.66 14.06 -20.16
N GLU A 351 -1.85 13.55 -19.86
CA GLU A 351 -2.50 13.72 -18.57
C GLU A 351 -1.76 12.97 -17.44
N LYS A 352 -2.02 13.39 -16.20
CA LYS A 352 -1.36 12.82 -15.00
C LYS A 352 -1.94 11.48 -14.57
N GLU A 353 -3.18 11.18 -14.92
CA GLU A 353 -3.84 9.92 -14.64
C GLU A 353 -4.30 9.30 -15.96
N ILE A 354 -3.81 8.11 -16.23
CA ILE A 354 -4.06 7.37 -17.47
C ILE A 354 -4.67 6.01 -17.13
N GLU A 355 -5.80 5.71 -17.74
CA GLU A 355 -6.41 4.39 -17.72
C GLU A 355 -6.00 3.61 -18.98
N ILE A 356 -5.43 2.43 -18.79
CA ILE A 356 -5.18 1.43 -19.83
C ILE A 356 -6.34 0.44 -19.74
N LEU A 357 -7.25 0.50 -20.71
CA LEU A 357 -8.44 -0.35 -20.74
C LEU A 357 -8.14 -1.56 -21.63
N VAL A 358 -8.27 -2.75 -21.06
CA VAL A 358 -8.06 -4.03 -21.75
C VAL A 358 -9.33 -4.85 -21.61
N ASP A 359 -9.94 -5.22 -22.71
CA ASP A 359 -11.04 -6.20 -22.73
C ASP A 359 -10.51 -7.51 -23.32
N LEU A 360 -10.62 -8.58 -22.54
CA LEU A 360 -10.22 -9.92 -22.96
C LEU A 360 -11.28 -10.63 -23.80
N ASN A 361 -12.52 -10.14 -23.76
CA ASN A 361 -13.68 -10.69 -24.49
C ASN A 361 -13.85 -12.21 -24.34
N ASP A 362 -13.54 -12.77 -23.15
CA ASP A 362 -13.47 -14.22 -22.94
C ASP A 362 -14.13 -14.70 -21.63
N GLY A 363 -14.86 -13.82 -20.92
CA GLY A 363 -15.56 -14.11 -19.68
C GLY A 363 -16.14 -12.85 -19.00
N ASP A 364 -16.43 -12.96 -17.70
CA ASP A 364 -17.13 -11.92 -16.94
C ASP A 364 -16.32 -11.38 -15.74
N PHE A 365 -15.04 -11.77 -15.61
CA PHE A 365 -14.23 -11.36 -14.48
C PHE A 365 -13.37 -10.15 -14.82
N ASP A 366 -13.28 -9.25 -13.85
CA ASP A 366 -12.59 -7.97 -13.96
C ASP A 366 -11.47 -7.84 -12.94
N ALA A 367 -10.46 -7.06 -13.25
CA ALA A 367 -9.43 -6.69 -12.30
C ALA A 367 -8.86 -5.30 -12.62
N THR A 368 -8.39 -4.61 -11.58
CA THR A 368 -7.68 -3.34 -11.73
C THR A 368 -6.30 -3.41 -11.05
N ALA A 369 -5.29 -2.90 -11.72
CA ALA A 369 -3.96 -2.73 -11.15
C ALA A 369 -3.47 -1.29 -11.33
N TRP A 370 -2.67 -0.81 -10.37
CA TRP A 370 -2.14 0.55 -10.36
C TRP A 370 -0.63 0.56 -10.40
N GLY A 371 -0.07 1.51 -11.14
CA GLY A 371 1.36 1.72 -11.26
C GLY A 371 1.67 3.16 -11.61
N CYS A 372 2.89 3.40 -12.05
CA CYS A 372 3.34 4.69 -12.54
C CYS A 372 4.16 4.53 -13.81
N ASP A 373 4.43 5.64 -14.51
CA ASP A 373 5.38 5.70 -15.60
C ASP A 373 6.82 5.42 -15.11
N LEU A 374 7.74 5.14 -16.04
CA LEU A 374 9.16 4.96 -15.77
C LEU A 374 9.95 6.12 -16.36
N THR A 375 10.60 6.89 -15.49
CA THR A 375 11.29 8.13 -15.87
C THR A 375 12.80 8.02 -15.65
N TYR A 376 13.56 8.98 -16.15
CA TYR A 376 15.00 9.12 -15.89
C TYR A 376 15.30 9.37 -14.40
N GLU A 377 14.39 10.04 -13.68
CA GLU A 377 14.56 10.35 -12.26
C GLU A 377 14.54 9.07 -11.39
N TYR A 378 13.81 8.01 -11.80
CA TYR A 378 13.86 6.73 -11.10
C TYR A 378 15.29 6.18 -11.01
N VAL A 379 16.02 6.16 -12.15
CA VAL A 379 17.40 5.69 -12.20
C VAL A 379 18.32 6.58 -11.38
N LYS A 380 18.12 7.90 -11.45
CA LYS A 380 18.92 8.87 -10.71
C LYS A 380 18.75 8.75 -9.19
N ILE A 381 17.50 8.55 -8.72
CA ILE A 381 17.20 8.37 -7.29
C ILE A 381 17.84 7.08 -6.77
N ASN A 382 17.72 5.99 -7.53
CA ASN A 382 18.15 4.66 -7.09
C ASN A 382 19.64 4.38 -7.36
N GLY A 383 20.30 5.18 -8.20
CA GLY A 383 21.75 5.08 -8.47
C GLY A 383 22.62 5.49 -7.28
N ASP A 384 22.11 6.29 -6.34
CA ASP A 384 22.82 6.78 -5.15
C ASP A 384 21.87 6.89 -3.94
N TYR A 385 21.32 5.75 -3.51
CA TYR A 385 20.31 5.69 -2.46
C TYR A 385 20.87 5.73 -1.02
N ARG A 386 22.19 5.48 -0.82
CA ARG A 386 22.84 5.34 0.51
C ARG A 386 23.37 6.64 1.07
#